data_fcee84996ee1258e577ac48c80e2532c
#
_entry.id   fcee84996ee1258e577ac48c80e2532c
#
_cell.length_a   1.000
_cell.length_b   1.000
_cell.length_c   1.000
_cell.angle_alpha   90.00
_cell.angle_beta   90.00
_cell.angle_gamma   90.00
#
_symmetry.space_group_name_H-M   'P 1'
#
loop_
_entity.id
_entity.type
_entity.pdbx_description
1 polymer ?
#
loop_
_entity_poly.entity_id
_entity_poly.type
_entity_poly.pdbx_seq_one_letter_code
_entity_poly.pdbx_strand_id
1 'polypeptide(L)'
;MTHDFIYAAHVDKVYDGDTITCSIDLGFGIVMNKQKIRLFGINTPEVRGSEREQGLISRDRLRERILDKDILLKTIRDKKGKYGRYLGIVLIDGENINDWLVEQGLAKTANY
;
A
#
# COMPACT_ATOMS: atom_id res chain seq x y z
N MET A 1 -20.23 -15.59 -4.62
CA MET A 1 -19.53 -14.89 -5.70
C MET A 1 -18.56 -13.87 -5.14
N THR A 2 -17.34 -13.87 -5.64
CA THR A 2 -16.30 -12.94 -5.19
C THR A 2 -16.22 -11.77 -6.15
N HIS A 3 -16.21 -10.56 -5.63
CA HIS A 3 -16.00 -9.37 -6.44
C HIS A 3 -14.63 -8.80 -6.15
N ASP A 4 -13.90 -8.49 -7.20
CA ASP A 4 -12.62 -7.83 -7.08
C ASP A 4 -12.86 -6.33 -7.16
N PHE A 5 -12.59 -5.64 -6.07
CA PHE A 5 -12.72 -4.19 -6.02
C PHE A 5 -11.37 -3.57 -6.35
N ILE A 6 -11.20 -3.21 -7.63
CA ILE A 6 -9.97 -2.62 -8.13
C ILE A 6 -10.28 -1.20 -8.59
N TYR A 7 -9.53 -0.24 -8.07
CA TYR A 7 -9.76 1.18 -8.35
C TYR A 7 -8.49 1.85 -8.85
N ALA A 8 -8.64 2.82 -9.75
CA ALA A 8 -7.56 3.73 -10.06
C ALA A 8 -7.31 4.60 -8.83
N ALA A 9 -6.05 4.84 -8.52
CA ALA A 9 -5.70 5.65 -7.36
C ALA A 9 -4.39 6.38 -7.61
N HIS A 10 -4.18 7.48 -6.90
CA HIS A 10 -2.94 8.24 -6.93
C HIS A 10 -2.28 8.13 -5.56
N VAL A 11 -0.99 7.81 -5.53
CA VAL A 11 -0.26 7.69 -4.26
C VAL A 11 0.21 9.07 -3.83
N ASP A 12 -0.42 9.60 -2.79
CA ASP A 12 -0.10 10.94 -2.27
C ASP A 12 1.06 10.92 -1.29
N LYS A 13 1.23 9.83 -0.55
CA LYS A 13 2.22 9.75 0.51
C LYS A 13 2.60 8.30 0.79
N VAL A 14 3.86 8.09 1.16
CA VAL A 14 4.35 6.80 1.64
C VAL A 14 4.89 7.04 3.05
N TYR A 15 4.17 6.55 4.06
CA TYR A 15 4.56 6.73 5.45
C TYR A 15 5.72 5.80 5.83
N ASP A 16 5.57 4.52 5.52
CA ASP A 16 6.61 3.51 5.69
C ASP A 16 6.44 2.43 4.62
N GLY A 17 7.15 1.31 4.75
CA GLY A 17 7.14 0.28 3.70
C GLY A 17 5.82 -0.46 3.55
N ASP A 18 4.86 -0.30 4.45
CA ASP A 18 3.59 -1.02 4.38
C ASP A 18 2.36 -0.14 4.62
N THR A 19 2.54 1.18 4.71
CA THR A 19 1.41 2.12 4.90
C THR A 19 1.56 3.31 3.97
N ILE A 20 0.53 3.53 3.15
CA ILE A 20 0.52 4.61 2.16
C ILE A 20 -0.79 5.39 2.28
N THR A 21 -0.81 6.58 1.67
CA THR A 21 -2.01 7.40 1.55
C THR A 21 -2.31 7.57 0.07
N CYS A 22 -3.54 7.27 -0.32
CA CYS A 22 -3.98 7.37 -1.71
C CYS A 22 -5.24 8.20 -1.84
N SER A 23 -5.38 8.87 -2.98
CA SER A 23 -6.67 9.42 -3.41
C SER A 23 -7.26 8.44 -4.41
N ILE A 24 -8.45 7.94 -4.14
CA ILE A 24 -9.04 6.82 -4.86
C ILE A 24 -10.17 7.30 -5.75
N ASP A 25 -10.08 6.99 -7.04
CA ASP A 25 -11.10 7.34 -8.02
C ASP A 25 -12.19 6.27 -8.02
N LEU A 26 -13.39 6.65 -7.59
CA LEU A 26 -14.52 5.74 -7.54
C LEU A 26 -15.35 5.75 -8.82
N GLY A 27 -14.94 6.54 -9.81
CA GLY A 27 -15.75 6.74 -11.00
C GLY A 27 -16.83 7.79 -10.76
N PHE A 28 -17.56 8.13 -11.80
CA PHE A 28 -18.65 9.13 -11.75
C PHE A 28 -18.19 10.50 -11.24
N GLY A 29 -16.89 10.82 -11.37
CA GLY A 29 -16.35 12.07 -10.84
C GLY A 29 -16.18 12.11 -9.34
N ILE A 30 -16.27 10.96 -8.67
CA ILE A 30 -16.16 10.86 -7.20
C ILE A 30 -14.77 10.38 -6.82
N VAL A 31 -14.09 11.13 -5.95
CA VAL A 31 -12.77 10.78 -5.46
C VAL A 31 -12.79 10.75 -3.94
N MET A 32 -12.30 9.67 -3.35
CA MET A 32 -12.05 9.62 -1.91
C MET A 32 -10.63 10.10 -1.67
N ASN A 33 -10.49 11.31 -1.15
CA ASN A 33 -9.19 11.92 -0.93
C ASN A 33 -8.46 11.33 0.26
N LYS A 34 -7.17 11.13 0.10
CA LYS A 34 -6.21 10.89 1.19
C LYS A 34 -6.64 9.77 2.14
N GLN A 35 -6.91 8.62 1.58
CA GLN A 35 -7.26 7.43 2.36
C GLN A 35 -6.00 6.67 2.74
N LYS A 36 -5.91 6.25 4.00
CA LYS A 36 -4.80 5.46 4.49
C LYS A 36 -5.00 3.99 4.13
N ILE A 37 -3.99 3.41 3.51
CA ILE A 37 -4.02 2.03 3.04
C ILE A 37 -2.89 1.26 3.69
N ARG A 38 -3.24 0.15 4.34
CA ARG A 38 -2.27 -0.82 4.87
C ARG A 38 -2.04 -1.87 3.79
N LEU A 39 -0.80 -2.09 3.39
CA LEU A 39 -0.51 -3.07 2.35
C LEU A 39 -0.76 -4.48 2.88
N PHE A 40 -1.61 -5.20 2.15
CA PHE A 40 -2.10 -6.51 2.57
C PHE A 40 -1.03 -7.59 2.46
N GLY A 41 -1.00 -8.47 3.45
CA GLY A 41 -0.18 -9.69 3.40
C GLY A 41 1.28 -9.52 3.72
N ILE A 42 1.73 -8.33 4.08
CA ILE A 42 3.13 -8.06 4.37
C ILE A 42 3.31 -7.24 5.64
N ASN A 43 4.53 -7.26 6.15
CA ASN A 43 4.94 -6.43 7.28
C ASN A 43 6.36 -5.95 7.01
N THR A 44 6.59 -4.65 7.19
CA THR A 44 7.92 -4.06 7.03
C THR A 44 8.45 -3.59 8.38
N PRO A 45 9.79 -3.38 8.49
CA PRO A 45 10.34 -2.83 9.72
C PRO A 45 9.78 -1.44 10.01
N GLU A 46 9.67 -1.11 11.29
CA GLU A 46 9.18 0.19 11.73
C GLU A 46 10.17 1.29 11.35
N VAL A 47 9.66 2.50 11.07
CA VAL A 47 10.50 3.65 10.76
C VAL A 47 10.97 4.38 12.01
N ARG A 48 10.83 3.75 13.18
CA ARG A 48 11.27 4.30 14.45
C ARG A 48 11.74 3.16 15.36
N GLY A 49 12.41 3.52 16.45
CA GLY A 49 12.91 2.53 17.40
C GLY A 49 14.10 1.75 16.87
N SER A 50 14.25 0.52 17.31
CA SER A 50 15.39 -0.33 16.97
C SER A 50 15.42 -0.74 15.49
N GLU A 51 14.28 -0.72 14.82
CA GLU A 51 14.17 -1.10 13.41
C GLU A 51 14.26 0.07 12.45
N ARG A 52 14.49 1.28 12.96
CA ARG A 52 14.38 2.50 12.18
C ARG A 52 15.22 2.48 10.90
N GLU A 53 16.44 2.01 10.97
CA GLU A 53 17.32 2.01 9.81
C GLU A 53 16.76 1.16 8.68
N GLN A 54 16.33 -0.04 9.00
CA GLN A 54 15.72 -0.95 8.00
C GLN A 54 14.37 -0.44 7.53
N GLY A 55 13.58 0.14 8.43
CA GLY A 55 12.30 0.71 8.09
C GLY A 55 12.42 1.86 7.09
N LEU A 56 13.43 2.72 7.27
CA LEU A 56 13.68 3.83 6.35
C LEU A 56 14.10 3.31 4.96
N ILE A 57 14.87 2.24 4.91
CA ILE A 57 15.27 1.63 3.64
C ILE A 57 14.04 1.11 2.89
N SER A 58 13.18 0.35 3.57
CA SER A 58 11.96 -0.17 2.96
C SER A 58 11.04 0.96 2.48
N ARG A 59 10.87 1.99 3.31
CA ARG A 59 10.08 3.16 2.93
C ARG A 59 10.62 3.84 1.69
N ASP A 60 11.92 4.08 1.65
CA ASP A 60 12.53 4.82 0.55
C ASP A 60 12.48 4.03 -0.76
N ARG A 61 12.68 2.72 -0.70
CA ARG A 61 12.55 1.86 -1.86
C ARG A 61 11.11 1.88 -2.40
N LEU A 62 10.12 1.83 -1.51
CA LEU A 62 8.72 1.92 -1.91
C LEU A 62 8.41 3.29 -2.50
N ARG A 63 8.93 4.36 -1.90
CA ARG A 63 8.73 5.72 -2.43
C ARG A 63 9.22 5.85 -3.87
N GLU A 64 10.36 5.28 -4.17
CA GLU A 64 10.92 5.32 -5.52
C GLU A 64 9.97 4.67 -6.53
N ARG A 65 9.27 3.63 -6.11
CA ARG A 65 8.40 2.87 -7.01
C ARG A 65 7.03 3.52 -7.20
N ILE A 66 6.46 4.12 -6.18
CA ILE A 66 5.02 4.47 -6.22
C ILE A 66 4.67 5.90 -5.84
N LEU A 67 5.55 6.66 -5.21
CA LEU A 67 5.18 8.00 -4.74
C LEU A 67 4.82 8.91 -5.93
N ASP A 68 3.71 9.63 -5.78
CA ASP A 68 3.16 10.53 -6.80
C ASP A 68 2.83 9.85 -8.12
N LYS A 69 2.60 8.54 -8.10
CA LYS A 69 2.23 7.79 -9.30
C LYS A 69 0.79 7.33 -9.25
N ASP A 70 0.23 7.16 -10.44
CA ASP A 70 -1.09 6.55 -10.60
C ASP A 70 -0.91 5.04 -10.59
N ILE A 71 -1.72 4.37 -9.79
CA ILE A 71 -1.65 2.94 -9.58
C ILE A 71 -3.04 2.33 -9.70
N LEU A 72 -3.10 1.01 -9.69
CA LEU A 72 -4.35 0.30 -9.42
C LEU A 72 -4.28 -0.21 -7.99
N LEU A 73 -5.36 -0.02 -7.26
CA LEU A 73 -5.47 -0.46 -5.87
C LEU A 73 -6.55 -1.53 -5.78
N LYS A 74 -6.15 -2.74 -5.42
CA LYS A 74 -7.09 -3.81 -5.16
C LYS A 74 -7.39 -3.86 -3.68
N THR A 75 -8.65 -3.63 -3.30
CA THR A 75 -9.02 -3.62 -1.88
C THR A 75 -9.40 -5.03 -1.43
N ILE A 76 -9.19 -5.30 -0.16
CA ILE A 76 -9.48 -6.60 0.43
C ILE A 76 -10.83 -6.51 1.13
N ARG A 77 -11.90 -6.78 0.37
CA ARG A 77 -13.29 -6.94 0.85
C ARG A 77 -13.76 -5.81 1.77
N ASP A 78 -13.36 -4.59 1.47
CA ASP A 78 -13.73 -3.40 2.22
C ASP A 78 -13.44 -3.47 3.72
N LYS A 79 -12.60 -4.38 4.13
CA LYS A 79 -12.20 -4.46 5.53
C LYS A 79 -11.26 -3.34 5.87
N LYS A 80 -11.52 -2.69 6.99
CA LYS A 80 -10.55 -1.79 7.59
C LYS A 80 -9.63 -2.60 8.47
N GLY A 81 -8.34 -2.36 8.34
CA GLY A 81 -7.36 -2.90 9.26
C GLY A 81 -7.40 -2.13 10.57
N LYS A 82 -6.47 -2.45 11.47
CA LYS A 82 -6.30 -1.69 12.71
C LYS A 82 -6.08 -0.22 12.38
N TYR A 83 -6.46 0.66 13.29
CA TYR A 83 -6.21 2.11 13.19
C TYR A 83 -6.92 2.79 12.03
N GLY A 84 -8.03 2.21 11.55
CA GLY A 84 -8.86 2.85 10.53
C GLY A 84 -8.29 2.84 9.12
N ARG A 85 -7.34 1.95 8.84
CA ARG A 85 -6.77 1.81 7.51
C ARG A 85 -7.46 0.71 6.73
N TYR A 86 -7.68 0.94 5.43
CA TYR A 86 -8.14 -0.11 4.54
C TYR A 86 -6.97 -1.00 4.16
N LEU A 87 -7.25 -2.27 3.87
CA LEU A 87 -6.24 -3.21 3.38
C LEU A 87 -6.25 -3.19 1.84
N GLY A 88 -5.06 -3.21 1.24
CA GLY A 88 -4.97 -3.16 -0.21
C GLY A 88 -3.71 -3.77 -0.79
N ILE A 89 -3.80 -4.05 -2.09
CA ILE A 89 -2.67 -4.50 -2.89
C ILE A 89 -2.42 -3.46 -3.97
N VAL A 90 -1.17 -3.02 -4.10
CA VAL A 90 -0.77 -2.03 -5.10
C VAL A 90 -0.31 -2.76 -6.36
N LEU A 91 -0.90 -2.37 -7.50
CA LEU A 91 -0.55 -2.94 -8.81
C LEU A 91 -0.06 -1.82 -9.73
N ILE A 92 1.09 -2.00 -10.34
CA ILE A 92 1.63 -1.08 -11.36
C ILE A 92 2.06 -1.92 -12.56
N ASP A 93 1.50 -1.61 -13.73
CA ASP A 93 1.82 -2.32 -14.97
C ASP A 93 1.72 -3.84 -14.81
N GLY A 94 0.72 -4.29 -14.06
CA GLY A 94 0.48 -5.71 -13.82
C GLY A 94 1.34 -6.32 -12.72
N GLU A 95 2.27 -5.57 -12.17
CA GLU A 95 3.14 -6.08 -11.10
C GLU A 95 2.53 -5.81 -9.72
N ASN A 96 2.51 -6.85 -8.88
CA ASN A 96 2.07 -6.75 -7.49
C ASN A 96 3.22 -6.21 -6.64
N ILE A 97 3.09 -4.97 -6.21
CA ILE A 97 4.16 -4.29 -5.46
C ILE A 97 4.29 -4.85 -4.04
N ASN A 98 3.20 -5.34 -3.45
CA ASN A 98 3.28 -5.99 -2.14
C ASN A 98 4.22 -7.19 -2.21
N ASP A 99 4.07 -8.03 -3.25
CA ASP A 99 4.93 -9.18 -3.46
C ASP A 99 6.36 -8.76 -3.80
N TRP A 100 6.52 -7.69 -4.59
CA TRP A 100 7.83 -7.17 -4.94
C TRP A 100 8.64 -6.79 -3.70
N LEU A 101 7.98 -6.18 -2.71
CA LEU A 101 8.67 -5.83 -1.45
C LEU A 101 9.22 -7.06 -0.74
N VAL A 102 8.47 -8.15 -0.74
CA VAL A 102 8.92 -9.42 -0.13
C VAL A 102 10.08 -10.00 -0.93
N GLU A 103 9.98 -10.02 -2.26
CA GLU A 103 11.03 -10.52 -3.13
C GLU A 103 12.34 -9.76 -2.97
N GLN A 104 12.26 -8.45 -2.70
CA GLN A 104 13.44 -7.60 -2.51
C GLN A 104 14.01 -7.68 -1.10
N GLY A 105 13.41 -8.46 -0.23
CA GLY A 105 13.85 -8.54 1.16
C GLY A 105 13.50 -7.31 2.00
N LEU A 106 12.57 -6.48 1.51
CA LEU A 106 12.16 -5.25 2.18
C LEU A 106 10.97 -5.44 3.12
N ALA A 107 10.28 -6.57 2.99
CA ALA A 107 9.12 -6.91 3.80
C ALA A 107 9.09 -8.41 4.05
N LYS A 108 8.34 -8.80 5.06
CA LYS A 108 8.07 -10.21 5.36
C LYS A 108 6.60 -10.50 5.09
N THR A 109 6.30 -11.73 4.69
CA THR A 109 4.91 -12.17 4.54
C THR A 109 4.25 -12.18 5.92
N ALA A 110 3.01 -11.74 6.00
CA ALA A 110 2.28 -11.65 7.26
C ALA A 110 0.78 -11.89 7.03
N ASN A 111 0.08 -12.23 8.11
CA ASN A 111 -1.36 -12.46 8.08
C ASN A 111 -2.13 -11.18 8.44
N TYR A 112 -2.17 -10.26 7.51
CA TYR A 112 -2.92 -9.02 7.70
C TYR A 112 -4.00 -8.87 6.67
#